data_552c41ae95d59673a5d12ec100ad66ed
#
_entry.id   552c41ae95d59673a5d12ec100ad66ed
#
_cell.length_a   1.000
_cell.length_b   1.000
_cell.length_c   1.000
_cell.angle_alpha   90.00
_cell.angle_beta   90.00
_cell.angle_gamma   90.00
#
_symmetry.space_group_name_H-M   'P 1'
#
loop_
_entity.id
_entity.type
_entity.pdbx_description
1 polymer ?
#
loop_
_entity_poly.entity_id
_entity_poly.type
_entity_poly.pdbx_seq_one_letter_code
_entity_poly.pdbx_strand_id
1 'polypeptide(L)'
;MDLQEYIQWVGCWLYMACWIGIESRRDWWSTTTPSMAKGDPFRLNSIISRNRFDSILGDIRFTNREVPYEDGFLQMRQLEEAWNQNMAQQFLLSWINILDESIMEWFNKWAPGFMYVGRKPHPFGN
;
A
#
# COMPACT_ATOMS: atom_id res chain seq x y z
N MET A 1 -9.72 -0.31 -16.83
CA MET A 1 -9.49 0.83 -15.91
C MET A 1 -8.94 1.98 -16.72
N ASP A 2 -9.60 3.12 -16.70
CA ASP A 2 -9.08 4.35 -17.29
C ASP A 2 -8.27 5.16 -16.26
N LEU A 3 -7.65 6.26 -16.71
CA LEU A 3 -6.81 7.08 -15.83
C LEU A 3 -7.63 7.75 -14.70
N GLN A 4 -8.85 8.16 -14.99
CA GLN A 4 -9.72 8.80 -14.00
C GLN A 4 -10.07 7.82 -12.88
N GLU A 5 -10.47 6.60 -13.24
CA GLU A 5 -10.78 5.54 -12.28
C GLU A 5 -9.55 5.15 -11.45
N TYR A 6 -8.37 5.10 -12.08
CA TYR A 6 -7.11 4.86 -11.37
C TYR A 6 -6.82 5.94 -10.33
N ILE A 7 -6.95 7.22 -10.69
CA ILE A 7 -6.75 8.34 -9.75
C ILE A 7 -7.76 8.27 -8.60
N GLN A 8 -9.02 7.96 -8.87
CA GLN A 8 -10.03 7.78 -7.83
C GLN A 8 -9.68 6.62 -6.89
N TRP A 9 -9.22 5.51 -7.43
CA TRP A 9 -8.80 4.35 -6.65
C TRP A 9 -7.59 4.67 -5.75
N VAL A 10 -6.56 5.35 -6.27
CA VAL A 10 -5.41 5.82 -5.49
C VAL A 10 -5.85 6.84 -4.43
N GLY A 11 -6.74 7.76 -4.78
CA GLY A 11 -7.32 8.73 -3.85
C GLY A 11 -8.03 8.06 -2.67
N CYS A 12 -8.75 6.97 -2.91
CA CYS A 12 -9.36 6.18 -1.84
C CYS A 12 -8.31 5.58 -0.88
N TRP A 13 -7.20 5.08 -1.40
CA TRP A 13 -6.11 4.57 -0.57
C TRP A 13 -5.46 5.66 0.28
N LEU A 14 -5.17 6.81 -0.31
CA LEU A 14 -4.60 7.95 0.41
C LEU A 14 -5.57 8.45 1.49
N TYR A 15 -6.84 8.53 1.17
CA TYR A 15 -7.88 8.91 2.13
C TYR A 15 -7.93 7.94 3.32
N MET A 16 -7.98 6.63 3.05
CA MET A 16 -7.96 5.61 4.10
C MET A 16 -6.70 5.70 4.98
N ALA A 17 -5.55 6.00 4.40
CA ALA A 17 -4.28 6.12 5.12
C ALA A 17 -4.22 7.35 6.04
N CYS A 18 -4.98 8.40 5.75
CA CYS A 18 -5.03 9.60 6.59
C CYS A 18 -5.89 9.45 7.85
N TRP A 19 -6.71 8.42 7.94
CA TRP A 19 -7.66 8.24 9.04
C TRP A 19 -7.25 7.10 9.96
N ILE A 20 -7.16 7.41 11.26
CA ILE A 20 -6.86 6.43 12.31
C ILE A 20 -8.16 6.01 12.99
N GLY A 21 -8.33 4.71 13.25
CA GLY A 21 -9.45 4.19 14.04
C GLY A 21 -10.50 3.42 13.24
N ILE A 22 -10.29 3.20 11.94
CA ILE A 22 -11.08 2.27 11.14
C ILE A 22 -10.21 1.03 10.91
N GLU A 23 -10.47 -0.02 11.65
CA GLU A 23 -9.66 -1.23 11.62
C GLU A 23 -9.92 -2.09 10.38
N SER A 24 -11.15 -2.08 9.88
CA SER A 24 -11.53 -2.90 8.74
C SER A 24 -11.71 -2.08 7.47
N ARG A 25 -10.99 -2.44 6.42
CA ARG A 25 -11.19 -1.84 5.09
C ARG A 25 -12.66 -1.87 4.63
N ARG A 26 -13.40 -2.89 5.03
CA ARG A 26 -14.81 -3.08 4.70
C ARG A 26 -15.70 -1.94 5.22
N ASP A 27 -15.36 -1.38 6.36
CA ASP A 27 -16.19 -0.39 7.05
C ASP A 27 -16.23 0.96 6.34
N TRP A 28 -15.24 1.23 5.48
CA TRP A 28 -15.22 2.41 4.63
C TRP A 28 -16.39 2.50 3.63
N TRP A 29 -17.01 1.36 3.31
CA TRP A 29 -18.22 1.27 2.49
C TRP A 29 -19.48 0.95 3.28
N SER A 30 -19.40 0.84 4.59
CA SER A 30 -20.56 0.54 5.43
C SER A 30 -21.56 1.71 5.44
N THR A 31 -22.84 1.40 5.33
CA THR A 31 -23.93 2.38 5.50
C THR A 31 -24.34 2.55 6.95
N THR A 32 -24.08 1.53 7.77
CA THR A 32 -24.29 1.57 9.21
C THR A 32 -22.99 1.99 9.87
N THR A 33 -22.95 3.18 10.41
CA THR A 33 -21.76 3.67 11.08
C THR A 33 -21.78 3.34 12.54
N PRO A 34 -20.86 2.52 13.01
CA PRO A 34 -20.37 2.72 14.36
C PRO A 34 -19.58 4.01 14.33
N SER A 35 -19.75 4.86 15.31
CA SER A 35 -19.00 6.08 15.56
C SER A 35 -17.68 6.14 14.78
N MET A 36 -17.75 6.42 13.52
CA MET A 36 -16.58 6.82 12.74
C MET A 36 -15.97 7.98 13.50
N ALA A 37 -14.69 8.01 13.57
CA ALA A 37 -13.92 9.04 14.22
C ALA A 37 -14.65 10.37 14.10
N LYS A 38 -14.95 10.96 15.21
CA LYS A 38 -15.80 12.15 15.34
C LYS A 38 -15.54 13.12 14.19
N GLY A 39 -16.48 13.25 13.30
CA GLY A 39 -16.47 14.29 12.28
C GLY A 39 -16.32 13.86 10.83
N ASP A 40 -16.21 12.58 10.49
CA ASP A 40 -16.14 12.21 9.08
C ASP A 40 -17.48 11.75 8.50
N PRO A 41 -18.11 12.54 7.63
CA PRO A 41 -19.30 12.17 6.88
C PRO A 41 -18.99 11.42 5.58
N PHE A 42 -17.72 11.29 5.19
CA PHE A 42 -17.35 10.87 3.83
C PHE A 42 -17.35 9.35 3.68
N ARG A 43 -18.05 8.86 2.68
CA ARG A 43 -18.16 7.44 2.34
C ARG A 43 -17.58 7.20 0.97
N LEU A 44 -16.77 6.15 0.87
CA LEU A 44 -16.15 5.79 -0.41
C LEU A 44 -17.15 5.32 -1.46
N ASN A 45 -18.36 4.94 -1.06
CA ASN A 45 -19.46 4.59 -1.97
C ASN A 45 -19.78 5.67 -3.01
N SER A 46 -19.53 6.94 -2.67
CA SER A 46 -19.77 8.07 -3.58
C SER A 46 -18.72 8.18 -4.67
N ILE A 47 -17.56 7.56 -4.49
CA ILE A 47 -16.45 7.58 -5.45
C ILE A 47 -16.39 6.27 -6.24
N ILE A 48 -16.33 5.15 -5.53
CA ILE A 48 -16.15 3.83 -6.11
C ILE A 48 -16.87 2.77 -5.27
N SER A 49 -17.50 1.80 -5.89
CA SER A 49 -18.07 0.67 -5.15
C SER A 49 -16.98 -0.23 -4.59
N ARG A 50 -17.25 -0.87 -3.43
CA ARG A 50 -16.29 -1.80 -2.82
C ARG A 50 -15.88 -2.92 -3.77
N ASN A 51 -16.84 -3.53 -4.46
CA ASN A 51 -16.55 -4.63 -5.38
C ASN A 51 -15.60 -4.18 -6.51
N ARG A 52 -15.81 -2.96 -7.02
CA ARG A 52 -14.93 -2.41 -8.05
C ARG A 52 -13.53 -2.10 -7.51
N PHE A 53 -13.47 -1.54 -6.31
CA PHE A 53 -12.20 -1.29 -5.62
C PHE A 53 -11.40 -2.58 -5.41
N ASP A 54 -12.05 -3.63 -4.91
CA ASP A 54 -11.42 -4.94 -4.67
C ASP A 54 -11.03 -5.64 -5.99
N SER A 55 -11.81 -5.47 -7.07
CA SER A 55 -11.46 -5.98 -8.41
C SER A 55 -10.18 -5.33 -8.93
N ILE A 56 -10.06 -4.01 -8.84
CA ILE A 56 -8.84 -3.29 -9.25
C ILE A 56 -7.63 -3.79 -8.43
N LEU A 57 -7.80 -3.93 -7.11
CA LEU A 57 -6.74 -4.42 -6.23
C LEU A 57 -6.27 -5.83 -6.63
N GLY A 58 -7.18 -6.70 -7.04
CA GLY A 58 -6.86 -8.06 -7.48
C GLY A 58 -6.19 -8.11 -8.85
N ASP A 59 -6.51 -7.16 -9.73
CA ASP A 59 -6.10 -7.20 -11.14
C ASP A 59 -4.89 -6.31 -11.45
N ILE A 60 -4.56 -5.37 -10.54
CA ILE A 60 -3.46 -4.44 -10.79
C ILE A 60 -2.12 -5.17 -10.89
N ARG A 61 -1.38 -4.83 -11.93
CA ARG A 61 -0.03 -5.33 -12.19
C ARG A 61 0.89 -4.16 -12.51
N PHE A 62 2.12 -4.22 -12.02
CA PHE A 62 3.14 -3.20 -12.29
C PHE A 62 4.07 -3.59 -13.44
N THR A 63 3.87 -4.77 -14.01
CA THR A 63 4.63 -5.27 -15.16
C THR A 63 3.74 -6.16 -16.04
N ASN A 64 4.02 -6.17 -17.35
CA ASN A 64 3.39 -7.08 -18.31
C ASN A 64 4.15 -8.40 -18.49
N ARG A 65 5.23 -8.61 -17.75
CA ARG A 65 6.04 -9.83 -17.85
C ARG A 65 5.42 -10.94 -17.02
N GLU A 66 5.43 -12.15 -17.58
CA GLU A 66 5.22 -13.35 -16.78
C GLU A 66 6.32 -13.46 -15.74
N VAL A 67 5.92 -13.74 -14.51
CA VAL A 67 6.84 -13.83 -13.38
C VAL A 67 7.35 -15.25 -13.28
N PRO A 68 8.66 -15.49 -13.49
CA PRO A 68 9.26 -16.76 -13.15
C PRO A 68 9.06 -17.03 -11.65
N TYR A 69 8.77 -18.25 -11.30
CA TYR A 69 8.56 -18.65 -9.90
C TYR A 69 9.74 -18.30 -8.98
N GLU A 70 10.93 -18.14 -9.54
CA GLU A 70 12.19 -17.93 -8.83
C GLU A 70 12.39 -16.50 -8.28
N ASP A 71 11.71 -15.49 -8.84
CA ASP A 71 11.82 -14.10 -8.37
C ASP A 71 10.44 -13.51 -8.06
N GLY A 72 10.02 -13.65 -6.80
CA GLY A 72 8.74 -13.12 -6.32
C GLY A 72 8.62 -11.59 -6.39
N PHE A 73 9.72 -10.87 -6.54
CA PHE A 73 9.75 -9.40 -6.60
C PHE A 73 9.88 -8.85 -8.03
N LEU A 74 10.00 -9.71 -9.04
CA LEU A 74 10.19 -9.26 -10.42
C LEU A 74 9.13 -8.25 -10.89
N GLN A 75 7.89 -8.41 -10.44
CA GLN A 75 6.79 -7.49 -10.77
C GLN A 75 7.00 -6.08 -10.20
N MET A 76 7.72 -5.96 -9.09
CA MET A 76 7.94 -4.69 -8.41
C MET A 76 9.22 -4.01 -8.86
N ARG A 77 10.17 -4.72 -9.48
CA ARG A 77 11.49 -4.16 -9.84
C ARG A 77 11.41 -2.93 -10.73
N GLN A 78 10.54 -2.93 -11.71
CA GLN A 78 10.39 -1.76 -12.59
C GLN A 78 9.88 -0.53 -11.84
N LEU A 79 8.97 -0.71 -10.90
CA LEU A 79 8.48 0.35 -10.04
C LEU A 79 9.59 0.83 -9.09
N GLU A 80 10.32 -0.10 -8.49
CA GLU A 80 11.45 0.19 -7.61
C GLU A 80 12.55 0.97 -8.33
N GLU A 81 12.94 0.53 -9.53
CA GLU A 81 13.95 1.20 -10.35
C GLU A 81 13.51 2.62 -10.72
N ALA A 82 12.26 2.79 -11.18
CA ALA A 82 11.71 4.11 -11.50
C ALA A 82 11.63 5.02 -10.27
N TRP A 83 11.24 4.49 -9.13
CA TRP A 83 11.22 5.20 -7.86
C TRP A 83 12.62 5.64 -7.44
N ASN A 84 13.59 4.74 -7.44
CA ASN A 84 14.97 5.03 -7.05
C ASN A 84 15.62 6.07 -7.97
N GLN A 85 15.36 5.99 -9.28
CA GLN A 85 15.83 6.99 -10.24
C GLN A 85 15.23 8.37 -9.96
N ASN A 86 13.92 8.44 -9.70
CA ASN A 86 13.25 9.69 -9.37
C ASN A 86 13.77 10.27 -8.05
N MET A 87 13.92 9.43 -7.03
CA MET A 87 14.47 9.85 -5.74
C MET A 87 15.89 10.37 -5.85
N ALA A 88 16.75 9.70 -6.62
CA ALA A 88 18.12 10.14 -6.85
C ALA A 88 18.20 11.52 -7.55
N GLN A 89 17.21 11.86 -8.37
CA GLN A 89 17.15 13.15 -9.07
C GLN A 89 16.56 14.27 -8.21
N GLN A 90 15.59 13.96 -7.36
CA GLN A 90 14.81 14.94 -6.62
C GLN A 90 15.28 15.13 -5.18
N PHE A 91 15.97 14.14 -4.62
CA PHE A 91 16.32 14.15 -3.20
C PHE A 91 17.75 14.66 -3.00
N LEU A 92 17.86 15.88 -2.46
CA LEU A 92 19.12 16.46 -2.05
C LEU A 92 19.44 16.01 -0.62
N LEU A 93 20.47 15.18 -0.48
CA LEU A 93 20.93 14.73 0.83
C LEU A 93 21.47 15.89 1.67
N SER A 94 21.06 15.96 2.94
CA SER A 94 21.68 16.83 3.93
C SER A 94 23.12 16.37 4.23
N TRP A 95 23.92 17.24 4.83
CA TRP A 95 25.27 16.90 5.30
C TRP A 95 25.26 15.89 6.47
N ILE A 96 24.13 15.77 7.17
CA ILE A 96 23.89 14.71 8.16
C ILE A 96 22.79 13.79 7.63
N ASN A 97 23.10 12.50 7.54
CA ASN A 97 22.16 11.47 7.16
C ASN A 97 22.18 10.35 8.19
N ILE A 98 20.99 9.85 8.53
CA ILE A 98 20.82 8.68 9.38
C ILE A 98 20.32 7.56 8.49
N LEU A 99 21.07 6.44 8.47
CA LEU A 99 20.64 5.21 7.82
C LEU A 99 20.15 4.26 8.89
N ASP A 100 18.89 3.87 8.81
CA ASP A 100 18.28 2.91 9.73
C ASP A 100 17.50 1.84 8.95
N GLU A 101 17.34 0.67 9.55
CA GLU A 101 16.59 -0.45 9.03
C GLU A 101 15.14 -0.36 9.48
N SER A 102 14.19 -0.44 8.57
CA SER A 102 12.78 -0.61 8.90
C SER A 102 12.30 -2.01 8.52
N ILE A 103 11.43 -2.58 9.34
CA ILE A 103 10.74 -3.83 9.02
C ILE A 103 9.30 -3.48 8.67
N MET A 104 8.89 -3.79 7.44
CA MET A 104 7.46 -3.77 7.09
C MET A 104 6.81 -5.02 7.68
N GLU A 105 5.75 -4.82 8.47
CA GLU A 105 4.98 -5.94 9.00
C GLU A 105 4.46 -6.84 7.87
N TRP A 106 4.82 -8.10 7.94
CA TRP A 106 4.42 -9.09 6.96
C TRP A 106 4.13 -10.43 7.63
N PHE A 107 2.91 -10.89 7.54
CA PHE A 107 2.48 -12.10 8.22
C PHE A 107 2.53 -13.36 7.35
N ASN A 108 2.80 -13.22 6.07
CA ASN A 108 2.94 -14.36 5.19
C ASN A 108 4.36 -14.96 5.28
N LYS A 109 4.52 -15.97 6.13
CA LYS A 109 5.80 -16.66 6.33
C LYS A 109 6.37 -17.37 5.09
N TRP A 110 5.57 -17.50 4.05
CA TRP A 110 5.98 -18.10 2.77
C TRP A 110 6.42 -17.04 1.75
N ALA A 111 6.29 -15.77 2.08
CA ALA A 111 6.75 -14.70 1.19
C ALA A 111 8.27 -14.68 1.12
N PRO A 112 8.84 -14.40 -0.08
CA PRO A 112 10.27 -14.16 -0.20
C PRO A 112 10.72 -13.03 0.75
N GLY A 113 11.87 -13.20 1.40
CA GLY A 113 12.42 -12.20 2.31
C GLY A 113 11.79 -12.16 3.70
N PHE A 114 10.79 -13.01 4.01
CA PHE A 114 10.24 -13.07 5.36
C PHE A 114 11.33 -13.36 6.41
N MET A 115 11.38 -12.52 7.45
CA MET A 115 12.33 -12.65 8.54
C MET A 115 11.68 -12.41 9.89
N TYR A 116 12.35 -12.90 10.93
CA TYR A 116 11.97 -12.66 12.32
C TYR A 116 13.11 -11.95 13.06
N VAL A 117 12.83 -10.76 13.60
CA VAL A 117 13.79 -9.99 14.39
C VAL A 117 13.18 -9.65 15.74
N GLY A 118 13.38 -10.55 16.73
CA GLY A 118 12.71 -10.49 18.04
C GLY A 118 12.98 -9.25 18.89
N ARG A 119 14.01 -8.46 18.58
CA ARG A 119 14.32 -7.20 19.27
C ARG A 119 13.49 -6.00 18.78
N LYS A 120 12.80 -6.12 17.66
CA LYS A 120 11.96 -5.05 17.10
C LYS A 120 10.54 -5.12 17.70
N PRO A 121 9.85 -3.98 17.84
CA PRO A 121 8.46 -3.96 18.32
C PRO A 121 7.50 -4.78 17.44
N HIS A 122 7.76 -4.80 16.14
CA HIS A 122 7.04 -5.60 15.14
C HIS A 122 8.02 -6.60 14.54
N PRO A 123 8.18 -7.81 15.15
CA PRO A 123 9.29 -8.71 14.87
C PRO A 123 9.14 -9.50 13.57
N PHE A 124 7.94 -9.57 13.00
CA PHE A 124 7.66 -10.30 11.76
C PHE A 124 7.58 -9.34 10.59
N GLY A 125 8.37 -9.55 9.58
CA GLY A 125 8.35 -8.67 8.43
C GLY A 125 9.29 -9.07 7.31
N ASN A 126 9.47 -8.14 6.40
CA ASN A 126 10.34 -8.22 5.24
C ASN A 126 11.19 -6.95 5.15
#